data_bda90238a98958c48ca7b5677e69a8c6
#
_entry.id   bda90238a98958c48ca7b5677e69a8c6
#
_cell.length_a   1.000
_cell.length_b   1.000
_cell.length_c   1.000
_cell.angle_alpha   90.00
_cell.angle_beta   90.00
_cell.angle_gamma   90.00
#
_symmetry.space_group_name_H-M   'P 1'
#
loop_
_entity.id
_entity.type
_entity.pdbx_description
1 polymer ?
#
loop_
_entity_poly.entity_id
_entity_poly.type
_entity_poly.pdbx_seq_one_letter_code
_entity_poly.pdbx_strand_id
1 'polypeptide(L)'
;MARISSYPRDLDVVDNDSWIGTSVPGLQTRNFTAAAVAKYLNIKGKISVSAQMVFKFTGNGTPTGGEFSGPANNTPINGVTTMSISDTDASGQNTAAFMDYLVGNDILISEQNNISDFGHFTIDSYTTKGNFHTLNVTNIGANSNLEIDKFYDFAIFTLSSGLADKTFEFTQGVPATTWNIQHNLGKFPSVSVINNNNVVINGEVTYIDNNNVQLNFSAGFSGKAYLN
;
A
#
# COMPACT_ATOMS: atom_id res chain seq x y z
N MET A 1 41.50 9.43 34.59
CA MET A 1 40.57 9.54 33.42
C MET A 1 39.96 8.15 33.23
N ALA A 2 38.64 8.01 33.37
CA ALA A 2 37.97 6.75 33.10
C ALA A 2 38.01 6.49 31.59
N ARG A 3 38.37 5.28 31.19
CA ARG A 3 38.37 4.88 29.76
C ARG A 3 36.94 4.48 29.37
N ILE A 4 36.46 4.93 28.24
CA ILE A 4 35.12 4.57 27.68
C ILE A 4 34.96 3.04 27.63
N SER A 5 36.02 2.29 27.38
CA SER A 5 35.99 0.83 27.32
C SER A 5 35.80 0.13 28.69
N SER A 6 35.78 0.88 29.80
CA SER A 6 35.53 0.33 31.15
C SER A 6 34.05 0.39 31.56
N TYR A 7 33.17 0.99 30.74
CA TYR A 7 31.76 0.99 31.03
C TYR A 7 31.07 -0.26 30.46
N PRO A 8 30.10 -0.84 31.18
CA PRO A 8 29.30 -1.93 30.64
C PRO A 8 28.60 -1.47 29.36
N ARG A 9 28.47 -2.36 28.41
CA ARG A 9 27.69 -2.12 27.22
C ARG A 9 26.20 -2.19 27.58
N ASP A 10 25.45 -1.14 27.24
CA ASP A 10 24.01 -1.22 27.18
C ASP A 10 23.64 -1.82 25.83
N LEU A 11 22.81 -2.86 25.80
CA LEU A 11 22.38 -3.56 24.60
C LEU A 11 20.98 -3.13 24.17
N ASP A 12 20.22 -2.50 25.08
CA ASP A 12 18.84 -2.07 24.86
C ASP A 12 18.74 -0.56 25.03
N VAL A 13 18.71 0.17 23.92
CA VAL A 13 18.54 1.64 23.92
C VAL A 13 17.09 1.98 24.18
N VAL A 14 16.81 2.76 25.23
CA VAL A 14 15.46 3.28 25.53
C VAL A 14 15.41 4.80 25.36
N ASP A 15 14.19 5.35 25.23
CA ASP A 15 13.95 6.77 24.89
C ASP A 15 14.68 7.78 25.78
N ASN A 16 14.86 7.44 27.07
CA ASN A 16 15.52 8.29 28.06
C ASN A 16 17.04 8.10 28.14
N ASP A 17 17.60 7.14 27.43
CA ASP A 17 19.05 7.02 27.33
C ASP A 17 19.63 8.27 26.68
N SER A 18 20.79 8.69 27.15
CA SER A 18 21.36 9.95 26.70
C SER A 18 22.83 9.88 26.37
N TRP A 19 23.21 10.64 25.37
CA TRP A 19 24.59 10.87 24.97
C TRP A 19 25.00 12.30 25.25
N ILE A 20 26.26 12.48 25.61
CA ILE A 20 26.86 13.79 25.78
C ILE A 20 27.50 14.23 24.47
N GLY A 21 27.15 15.38 23.99
CA GLY A 21 27.73 16.00 22.78
C GLY A 21 27.78 17.51 22.86
N THR A 22 28.34 18.14 21.82
CA THR A 22 28.44 19.61 21.73
C THR A 22 27.31 20.16 20.86
N SER A 23 26.51 21.07 21.40
CA SER A 23 25.52 21.85 20.65
C SER A 23 26.22 22.98 19.90
N VAL A 24 26.16 22.98 18.57
CA VAL A 24 26.81 23.98 17.71
C VAL A 24 26.32 25.42 17.96
N PRO A 25 25.01 25.70 18.12
CA PRO A 25 24.58 27.00 18.58
C PRO A 25 24.98 27.21 20.03
N GLY A 26 26.05 27.95 20.26
CA GLY A 26 26.55 28.30 21.59
C GLY A 26 27.67 27.42 22.14
N LEU A 27 28.17 26.42 21.42
CA LEU A 27 29.30 25.55 21.80
C LEU A 27 29.19 24.96 23.20
N GLN A 28 27.98 24.60 23.62
CA GLN A 28 27.71 24.04 24.95
C GLN A 28 27.67 22.53 24.92
N THR A 29 28.24 21.93 25.95
CA THR A 29 28.05 20.47 26.20
C THR A 29 26.62 20.23 26.66
N ARG A 30 25.92 19.30 25.98
CA ARG A 30 24.51 18.97 26.26
C ARG A 30 24.29 17.47 26.21
N ASN A 31 23.26 17.01 26.92
CA ASN A 31 22.73 15.68 26.77
C ASN A 31 21.74 15.65 25.59
N PHE A 32 21.84 14.61 24.78
CA PHE A 32 20.90 14.29 23.72
C PHE A 32 20.26 12.95 24.03
N THR A 33 18.94 12.91 24.22
CA THR A 33 18.23 11.65 24.47
C THR A 33 18.10 10.82 23.19
N ALA A 34 17.94 9.51 23.32
CA ALA A 34 17.70 8.60 22.20
C ALA A 34 16.51 9.07 21.37
N ALA A 35 15.39 9.43 22.01
CA ALA A 35 14.22 10.00 21.35
C ALA A 35 14.53 11.28 20.57
N ALA A 36 15.34 12.21 21.12
CA ALA A 36 15.70 13.45 20.44
C ALA A 36 16.58 13.20 19.20
N VAL A 37 17.51 12.24 19.28
CA VAL A 37 18.35 11.83 18.14
C VAL A 37 17.51 11.16 17.06
N ALA A 38 16.64 10.23 17.42
CA ALA A 38 15.74 9.56 16.49
C ALA A 38 14.83 10.56 15.77
N LYS A 39 14.23 11.50 16.51
CA LYS A 39 13.41 12.58 15.93
C LYS A 39 14.21 13.46 14.95
N TYR A 40 15.43 13.83 15.28
CA TYR A 40 16.29 14.59 14.38
C TYR A 40 16.61 13.85 13.10
N LEU A 41 16.96 12.55 13.20
CA LEU A 41 17.30 11.72 12.06
C LEU A 41 16.10 11.56 11.11
N ASN A 42 14.90 11.38 11.66
CA ASN A 42 13.66 11.30 10.89
C ASN A 42 13.34 12.62 10.18
N ILE A 43 13.28 13.75 10.92
CA ILE A 43 12.97 15.08 10.36
C ILE A 43 13.95 15.49 9.25
N LYS A 44 15.21 15.10 9.35
CA LYS A 44 16.23 15.46 8.36
C LYS A 44 16.39 14.47 7.22
N GLY A 45 15.54 13.45 7.16
CA GLY A 45 15.61 12.42 6.12
C GLY A 45 16.94 11.66 6.11
N LYS A 46 17.65 11.63 7.24
CA LYS A 46 18.92 10.90 7.38
C LYS A 46 18.70 9.40 7.53
N ILE A 47 17.52 9.02 7.99
CA ILE A 47 16.99 7.65 7.89
C ILE A 47 15.89 7.75 6.85
N SER A 48 16.09 7.14 5.70
CA SER A 48 15.10 7.08 4.63
C SER A 48 14.10 5.98 4.99
N VAL A 49 13.01 6.37 5.65
CA VAL A 49 11.83 5.53 5.77
C VAL A 49 10.79 6.17 4.86
N SER A 50 10.68 5.68 3.64
CA SER A 50 9.69 6.18 2.69
C SER A 50 8.30 5.79 3.16
N ALA A 51 7.44 6.77 3.46
CA ALA A 51 6.00 6.66 3.67
C ALA A 51 5.56 5.50 4.61
N GLN A 52 6.35 5.16 5.62
CA GLN A 52 5.97 4.20 6.65
C GLN A 52 5.42 4.94 7.86
N MET A 53 4.23 4.55 8.28
CA MET A 53 3.65 4.92 9.55
C MET A 53 3.83 3.76 10.51
N VAL A 54 4.12 4.03 11.76
CA VAL A 54 4.32 3.00 12.79
C VAL A 54 3.20 3.10 13.81
N PHE A 55 2.58 1.98 14.11
CA PHE A 55 1.54 1.92 15.13
C PHE A 55 1.72 0.73 16.05
N LYS A 56 1.39 0.90 17.33
CA LYS A 56 1.34 -0.19 18.30
C LYS A 56 -0.05 -0.84 18.29
N PHE A 57 -0.13 -2.15 18.20
CA PHE A 57 -1.40 -2.86 18.27
C PHE A 57 -1.92 -2.96 19.70
N THR A 58 -3.19 -2.58 19.91
CA THR A 58 -3.83 -2.54 21.24
C THR A 58 -5.03 -3.49 21.38
N GLY A 59 -5.26 -4.36 20.40
CA GLY A 59 -6.42 -5.25 20.40
C GLY A 59 -7.69 -4.55 19.93
N ASN A 60 -8.84 -4.86 20.54
CA ASN A 60 -10.17 -4.41 20.11
C ASN A 60 -10.65 -3.10 20.77
N GLY A 61 -9.76 -2.29 21.32
CA GLY A 61 -10.10 -1.02 21.96
C GLY A 61 -10.23 0.16 20.98
N THR A 62 -10.44 1.36 21.55
CA THR A 62 -10.28 2.61 20.80
C THR A 62 -8.81 3.02 20.83
N PRO A 63 -8.14 3.21 19.67
CA PRO A 63 -6.73 3.57 19.65
C PRO A 63 -6.54 5.01 20.14
N THR A 64 -5.46 5.26 20.86
CA THR A 64 -4.94 6.58 21.21
C THR A 64 -3.72 6.90 20.36
N GLY A 65 -3.09 8.06 20.55
CA GLY A 65 -1.94 8.47 19.73
C GLY A 65 -0.86 7.39 19.63
N GLY A 66 -0.44 7.08 18.42
CA GLY A 66 0.56 6.04 18.16
C GLY A 66 0.03 4.61 18.11
N GLU A 67 -1.28 4.41 18.20
CA GLU A 67 -1.88 3.08 18.30
C GLU A 67 -2.78 2.76 17.12
N PHE A 68 -2.91 1.45 16.85
CA PHE A 68 -4.03 0.93 16.06
C PHE A 68 -4.73 -0.20 16.79
N SER A 69 -5.99 -0.37 16.50
CA SER A 69 -6.84 -1.42 17.05
C SER A 69 -7.58 -2.13 15.92
N GLY A 70 -8.13 -3.28 16.23
CA GLY A 70 -8.87 -4.11 15.29
C GLY A 70 -9.55 -5.25 16.03
N PRO A 71 -9.35 -6.50 15.58
CA PRO A 71 -9.88 -7.66 16.29
C PRO A 71 -9.13 -7.89 17.62
N ALA A 72 -9.60 -8.87 18.38
CA ALA A 72 -8.96 -9.27 19.63
C ALA A 72 -7.50 -9.70 19.43
N ASN A 73 -6.76 -9.73 20.54
CA ASN A 73 -5.40 -10.26 20.55
C ASN A 73 -5.30 -11.66 19.96
N ASN A 74 -4.21 -11.93 19.27
CA ASN A 74 -3.91 -13.23 18.65
C ASN A 74 -4.93 -13.66 17.56
N THR A 75 -5.61 -12.68 16.93
CA THR A 75 -6.48 -12.95 15.78
C THR A 75 -5.63 -13.11 14.52
N PRO A 76 -5.94 -14.13 13.68
CA PRO A 76 -5.27 -14.29 12.39
C PRO A 76 -5.42 -13.03 11.52
N ILE A 77 -4.31 -12.55 10.97
CA ILE A 77 -4.28 -11.31 10.19
C ILE A 77 -5.16 -11.42 8.94
N ASN A 78 -5.27 -12.61 8.34
CA ASN A 78 -6.11 -12.84 7.16
C ASN A 78 -7.62 -12.68 7.43
N GLY A 79 -8.05 -12.69 8.69
CA GLY A 79 -9.44 -12.49 9.08
C GLY A 79 -9.82 -11.04 9.40
N VAL A 80 -8.86 -10.10 9.29
CA VAL A 80 -9.10 -8.69 9.57
C VAL A 80 -9.88 -8.05 8.44
N THR A 81 -11.05 -7.50 8.76
CA THR A 81 -11.93 -6.76 7.82
C THR A 81 -12.07 -5.29 8.19
N THR A 82 -11.71 -4.94 9.43
CA THR A 82 -11.71 -3.57 9.91
C THR A 82 -10.52 -3.34 10.83
N MET A 83 -9.93 -2.16 10.77
CA MET A 83 -8.93 -1.69 11.72
C MET A 83 -9.12 -0.19 11.99
N SER A 84 -8.82 0.25 13.19
CA SER A 84 -8.85 1.67 13.54
C SER A 84 -7.44 2.13 13.84
N ILE A 85 -7.02 3.23 13.23
CA ILE A 85 -5.70 3.83 13.42
C ILE A 85 -5.85 5.23 13.97
N SER A 86 -4.98 5.66 14.89
CA SER A 86 -4.98 7.04 15.37
C SER A 86 -4.50 7.99 14.26
N ASP A 87 -4.91 9.26 14.35
CA ASP A 87 -4.42 10.33 13.47
C ASP A 87 -2.97 10.74 13.73
N THR A 88 -2.34 10.13 14.74
CA THR A 88 -0.92 10.32 15.08
C THR A 88 -0.26 8.96 15.19
N ASP A 89 0.82 8.75 14.47
CA ASP A 89 1.60 7.51 14.54
C ASP A 89 2.47 7.44 15.82
N ALA A 90 3.13 6.31 16.06
CA ALA A 90 3.99 6.11 17.24
C ALA A 90 5.22 7.03 17.27
N SER A 91 5.61 7.62 16.15
CA SER A 91 6.67 8.64 16.09
C SER A 91 6.18 10.06 16.39
N GLY A 92 4.87 10.24 16.57
CA GLY A 92 4.23 11.53 16.84
C GLY A 92 3.93 12.34 15.57
N GLN A 93 3.95 11.72 14.38
CA GLN A 93 3.59 12.37 13.12
C GLN A 93 2.09 12.31 12.90
N ASN A 94 1.50 13.42 12.45
CA ASN A 94 0.08 13.44 12.07
C ASN A 94 -0.11 12.71 10.74
N THR A 95 -0.94 11.68 10.73
CA THR A 95 -1.21 10.80 9.58
C THR A 95 -2.56 11.07 8.93
N ALA A 96 -3.40 11.92 9.53
CA ALA A 96 -4.77 12.19 9.06
C ALA A 96 -4.82 12.66 7.60
N ALA A 97 -3.83 13.44 7.15
CA ALA A 97 -3.76 13.93 5.77
C ALA A 97 -3.53 12.80 4.73
N PHE A 98 -3.08 11.61 5.17
CA PHE A 98 -2.87 10.48 4.27
C PHE A 98 -4.12 9.64 4.04
N MET A 99 -5.18 9.82 4.84
CA MET A 99 -6.36 8.96 4.79
C MET A 99 -7.05 8.99 3.43
N ASP A 100 -7.14 10.15 2.79
CA ASP A 100 -7.74 10.28 1.46
C ASP A 100 -6.95 9.53 0.37
N TYR A 101 -5.63 9.38 0.58
CA TYR A 101 -4.76 8.64 -0.34
C TYR A 101 -4.76 7.14 -0.10
N LEU A 102 -5.28 6.66 1.03
CA LEU A 102 -5.34 5.24 1.33
C LEU A 102 -6.45 4.53 0.57
N VAL A 103 -7.59 5.19 0.37
CA VAL A 103 -8.77 4.56 -0.26
C VAL A 103 -8.46 4.16 -1.70
N GLY A 104 -8.74 2.88 -2.01
CA GLY A 104 -8.45 2.29 -3.32
C GLY A 104 -6.98 1.93 -3.54
N ASN A 105 -6.14 2.14 -2.53
CA ASN A 105 -4.74 1.70 -2.53
C ASN A 105 -4.54 0.55 -1.56
N ASP A 106 -3.42 -0.12 -1.71
CA ASP A 106 -3.05 -1.21 -0.83
C ASP A 106 -2.12 -0.74 0.28
N ILE A 107 -2.25 -1.36 1.44
CA ILE A 107 -1.29 -1.24 2.53
C ILE A 107 -0.69 -2.62 2.86
N LEU A 108 0.59 -2.62 3.17
CA LEU A 108 1.27 -3.71 3.84
C LEU A 108 1.47 -3.33 5.30
N ILE A 109 0.99 -4.16 6.20
CA ILE A 109 1.34 -4.07 7.62
C ILE A 109 2.31 -5.20 7.94
N SER A 110 3.37 -4.93 8.70
CA SER A 110 4.33 -5.95 9.12
C SER A 110 4.84 -5.67 10.54
N GLU A 111 5.01 -6.72 11.34
CA GLU A 111 5.60 -6.58 12.67
C GLU A 111 7.06 -6.18 12.55
N GLN A 112 7.50 -5.15 13.30
CA GLN A 112 8.83 -4.53 13.15
C GLN A 112 10.01 -5.49 13.39
N ASN A 113 9.86 -6.43 14.32
CA ASN A 113 10.92 -7.37 14.64
C ASN A 113 10.80 -8.70 13.89
N ASN A 114 9.67 -8.93 13.22
CA ASN A 114 9.41 -10.14 12.45
C ASN A 114 8.60 -9.85 11.18
N ILE A 115 9.29 -9.51 10.11
CA ILE A 115 8.68 -9.20 8.80
C ILE A 115 7.84 -10.36 8.22
N SER A 116 7.99 -11.58 8.75
CA SER A 116 7.15 -12.71 8.35
C SER A 116 5.72 -12.61 8.88
N ASP A 117 5.49 -11.78 9.90
CA ASP A 117 4.17 -11.49 10.46
C ASP A 117 3.61 -10.27 9.77
N PHE A 118 2.87 -10.49 8.69
CA PHE A 118 2.40 -9.42 7.82
C PHE A 118 0.94 -9.60 7.36
N GLY A 119 0.34 -8.50 6.93
CA GLY A 119 -0.93 -8.46 6.20
C GLY A 119 -0.88 -7.48 5.04
N HIS A 120 -1.37 -7.90 3.90
CA HIS A 120 -1.57 -7.09 2.71
C HIS A 120 -3.07 -6.86 2.52
N PHE A 121 -3.48 -5.61 2.48
CA PHE A 121 -4.89 -5.22 2.43
C PHE A 121 -5.11 -4.12 1.39
N THR A 122 -6.24 -4.19 0.69
CA THR A 122 -6.82 -3.02 0.02
C THR A 122 -7.66 -2.24 1.02
N ILE A 123 -7.55 -0.92 1.01
CA ILE A 123 -8.40 -0.03 1.80
C ILE A 123 -9.65 0.31 0.97
N ASP A 124 -10.79 -0.22 1.40
CA ASP A 124 -12.05 -0.02 0.68
C ASP A 124 -12.70 1.33 1.00
N SER A 125 -12.65 1.73 2.26
CA SER A 125 -13.18 3.01 2.75
C SER A 125 -12.66 3.32 4.15
N TYR A 126 -12.86 4.56 4.61
CA TYR A 126 -12.63 4.91 6.00
C TYR A 126 -13.71 5.84 6.56
N THR A 127 -13.80 5.91 7.88
CA THR A 127 -14.61 6.88 8.61
C THR A 127 -13.80 7.50 9.73
N THR A 128 -13.87 8.83 9.88
CA THR A 128 -13.20 9.56 10.95
C THR A 128 -14.08 9.60 12.20
N LYS A 129 -13.50 9.32 13.35
CA LYS A 129 -14.16 9.38 14.68
C LYS A 129 -13.25 10.09 15.68
N GLY A 130 -13.41 11.41 15.78
CA GLY A 130 -12.54 12.21 16.65
C GLY A 130 -11.09 12.22 16.16
N ASN A 131 -10.20 11.59 16.91
CA ASN A 131 -8.77 11.54 16.67
C ASN A 131 -8.27 10.17 16.12
N PHE A 132 -9.18 9.37 15.56
CA PHE A 132 -8.83 8.12 14.92
C PHE A 132 -9.71 7.85 13.68
N HIS A 133 -9.27 6.97 12.83
CA HIS A 133 -9.93 6.58 11.60
C HIS A 133 -10.19 5.08 11.59
N THR A 134 -11.42 4.67 11.32
CA THR A 134 -11.76 3.26 11.12
C THR A 134 -11.70 2.95 9.64
N LEU A 135 -10.80 2.06 9.25
CA LEU A 135 -10.61 1.56 7.89
C LEU A 135 -11.43 0.29 7.70
N ASN A 136 -12.17 0.19 6.60
CA ASN A 136 -12.70 -1.07 6.09
C ASN A 136 -11.69 -1.61 5.09
N VAL A 137 -11.32 -2.87 5.24
CA VAL A 137 -10.22 -3.46 4.49
C VAL A 137 -10.58 -4.82 3.91
N THR A 138 -10.09 -5.10 2.71
CA THR A 138 -10.15 -6.42 2.09
C THR A 138 -8.76 -7.05 2.14
N ASN A 139 -8.64 -8.24 2.74
CA ASN A 139 -7.37 -8.98 2.81
C ASN A 139 -7.02 -9.56 1.44
N ILE A 140 -5.78 -9.31 0.99
CA ILE A 140 -5.20 -9.87 -0.24
C ILE A 140 -4.28 -11.04 0.08
N GLY A 141 -3.55 -10.96 1.20
CA GLY A 141 -2.66 -11.99 1.68
C GLY A 141 -2.14 -11.65 3.07
N ALA A 142 -1.93 -12.66 3.89
CA ALA A 142 -1.42 -12.45 5.23
C ALA A 142 -0.76 -13.72 5.79
N ASN A 143 0.08 -13.52 6.79
CA ASN A 143 0.68 -14.58 7.58
C ASN A 143 0.67 -14.19 9.05
N SER A 144 0.51 -15.19 9.95
CA SER A 144 0.54 -15.01 11.40
C SER A 144 -0.69 -14.29 11.99
N ASN A 145 -0.56 -13.84 13.23
CA ASN A 145 -1.61 -13.22 14.04
C ASN A 145 -1.20 -11.82 14.51
N LEU A 146 -2.18 -10.95 14.79
CA LEU A 146 -1.94 -9.68 15.46
C LEU A 146 -1.71 -9.89 16.96
N GLU A 147 -0.62 -9.37 17.48
CA GLU A 147 -0.25 -9.48 18.91
C GLU A 147 -0.25 -8.12 19.59
N ILE A 148 -0.92 -8.03 20.76
CA ILE A 148 -0.95 -6.80 21.56
C ILE A 148 0.47 -6.40 21.98
N ASP A 149 0.69 -5.08 22.10
CA ASP A 149 1.96 -4.42 22.46
C ASP A 149 3.08 -4.57 21.43
N LYS A 150 2.83 -5.20 20.28
CA LYS A 150 3.74 -5.19 19.15
C LYS A 150 3.57 -3.95 18.28
N PHE A 151 4.67 -3.50 17.69
CA PHE A 151 4.68 -2.42 16.72
C PHE A 151 4.63 -2.97 15.30
N TYR A 152 3.82 -2.35 14.47
CA TYR A 152 3.64 -2.69 13.07
C TYR A 152 3.93 -1.49 12.19
N ASP A 153 4.71 -1.72 11.15
CA ASP A 153 4.93 -0.76 10.08
C ASP A 153 3.77 -0.84 9.07
N PHE A 154 3.23 0.32 8.73
CA PHE A 154 2.19 0.50 7.71
C PHE A 154 2.83 1.15 6.49
N ALA A 155 3.03 0.40 5.43
CA ALA A 155 3.56 0.89 4.17
C ALA A 155 2.44 0.99 3.13
N ILE A 156 2.31 2.15 2.49
CA ILE A 156 1.33 2.36 1.43
C ILE A 156 1.93 1.87 0.11
N PHE A 157 1.21 0.98 -0.57
CA PHE A 157 1.50 0.61 -1.94
C PHE A 157 0.43 1.19 -2.85
N THR A 158 0.84 2.03 -3.77
CA THR A 158 0.07 2.19 -4.98
C THR A 158 0.44 1.05 -5.90
N LEU A 159 -0.26 -0.07 -5.82
CA LEU A 159 -0.27 -0.94 -6.97
C LEU A 159 -0.85 -0.07 -8.09
N SER A 160 -0.02 0.30 -9.02
CA SER A 160 -0.53 0.85 -10.27
C SER A 160 -1.34 -0.26 -10.96
N SER A 161 -2.57 -0.47 -10.49
CA SER A 161 -3.59 -1.28 -11.19
C SER A 161 -3.92 -0.65 -12.56
N GLY A 162 -3.20 0.39 -12.93
CA GLY A 162 -3.35 1.15 -14.15
C GLY A 162 -2.37 0.81 -15.26
N LEU A 163 -1.40 -0.09 -15.06
CA LEU A 163 -0.43 -0.46 -16.10
C LEU A 163 -0.23 -1.98 -16.28
N ALA A 164 -1.06 -2.83 -15.70
CA ALA A 164 -1.30 -4.10 -16.36
C ALA A 164 -1.91 -3.74 -17.71
N ASP A 165 -1.19 -4.01 -18.78
CA ASP A 165 -1.70 -3.84 -20.14
C ASP A 165 -2.98 -4.67 -20.24
N LYS A 166 -4.13 -3.97 -20.09
CA LYS A 166 -5.44 -4.61 -20.09
C LYS A 166 -5.65 -5.17 -21.48
N THR A 167 -5.62 -6.48 -21.60
CA THR A 167 -5.95 -7.19 -22.83
C THR A 167 -7.41 -7.63 -22.79
N PHE A 168 -8.06 -7.59 -23.95
CA PHE A 168 -9.41 -8.11 -24.11
C PHE A 168 -9.45 -9.02 -25.34
N GLU A 169 -10.01 -10.23 -25.19
CA GLU A 169 -10.22 -11.16 -26.30
C GLU A 169 -11.71 -11.19 -26.64
N PHE A 170 -12.03 -10.92 -27.89
CA PHE A 170 -13.35 -11.08 -28.46
C PHE A 170 -13.40 -12.27 -29.39
N THR A 171 -14.46 -13.09 -29.32
CA THR A 171 -14.67 -14.22 -30.21
C THR A 171 -15.92 -14.00 -31.06
N GLN A 172 -15.77 -13.98 -32.37
CA GLN A 172 -16.83 -13.98 -33.35
C GLN A 172 -17.11 -15.41 -33.83
N GLY A 173 -18.14 -16.05 -33.28
CA GLY A 173 -18.47 -17.44 -33.57
C GLY A 173 -19.21 -17.65 -34.88
N VAL A 174 -19.97 -16.65 -35.38
CA VAL A 174 -20.73 -16.69 -36.61
C VAL A 174 -20.11 -15.76 -37.64
N PRO A 175 -19.88 -16.19 -38.89
CA PRO A 175 -19.29 -15.31 -39.92
C PRO A 175 -20.02 -13.98 -40.05
N ALA A 176 -19.32 -12.86 -39.91
CA ALA A 176 -19.86 -11.52 -40.05
C ALA A 176 -18.84 -10.57 -40.70
N THR A 177 -19.30 -9.60 -41.45
CA THR A 177 -18.46 -8.54 -42.03
C THR A 177 -18.24 -7.37 -41.08
N THR A 178 -19.10 -7.22 -40.06
CA THR A 178 -19.00 -6.16 -39.04
C THR A 178 -19.03 -6.80 -37.65
N TRP A 179 -18.02 -6.47 -36.83
CA TRP A 179 -17.92 -6.90 -35.44
C TRP A 179 -18.06 -5.68 -34.55
N ASN A 180 -19.07 -5.64 -33.69
CA ASN A 180 -19.22 -4.63 -32.64
C ASN A 180 -18.70 -5.17 -31.36
N ILE A 181 -17.66 -4.57 -30.81
CA ILE A 181 -16.91 -5.06 -29.66
C ILE A 181 -16.98 -4.05 -28.52
N GLN A 182 -17.58 -4.46 -27.41
CA GLN A 182 -17.49 -3.75 -26.13
C GLN A 182 -16.36 -4.37 -25.31
N HIS A 183 -15.24 -3.66 -25.19
CA HIS A 183 -14.05 -4.16 -24.53
C HIS A 183 -13.82 -3.61 -23.11
N ASN A 184 -14.43 -2.48 -22.74
CA ASN A 184 -14.36 -1.87 -21.41
C ASN A 184 -12.91 -1.63 -20.90
N LEU A 185 -11.96 -1.36 -21.80
CA LEU A 185 -10.56 -1.14 -21.44
C LEU A 185 -10.30 0.29 -20.93
N GLY A 186 -11.24 1.23 -21.17
CA GLY A 186 -11.08 2.64 -20.81
C GLY A 186 -10.01 3.39 -21.63
N LYS A 187 -9.60 2.83 -22.76
CA LYS A 187 -8.57 3.38 -23.68
C LYS A 187 -8.92 3.02 -25.14
N PHE A 188 -8.23 3.63 -26.10
CA PHE A 188 -8.23 3.19 -27.50
C PHE A 188 -7.18 2.09 -27.68
N PRO A 189 -7.56 0.80 -27.76
CA PRO A 189 -6.62 -0.31 -27.80
C PRO A 189 -6.03 -0.51 -29.21
N SER A 190 -4.85 -1.10 -29.27
CA SER A 190 -4.36 -1.73 -30.49
C SER A 190 -5.21 -2.97 -30.79
N VAL A 191 -5.58 -3.20 -32.05
CA VAL A 191 -6.46 -4.31 -32.44
C VAL A 191 -5.75 -5.23 -33.41
N SER A 192 -5.69 -6.52 -33.08
CA SER A 192 -5.23 -7.59 -33.97
C SER A 192 -6.33 -8.63 -34.14
N VAL A 193 -6.63 -8.99 -35.38
CA VAL A 193 -7.70 -9.95 -35.71
C VAL A 193 -7.14 -11.17 -36.40
N ILE A 194 -7.60 -12.36 -36.00
CA ILE A 194 -7.26 -13.63 -36.66
C ILE A 194 -8.53 -14.39 -37.04
N ASN A 195 -8.48 -15.16 -38.12
CA ASN A 195 -9.52 -16.13 -38.47
C ASN A 195 -9.34 -17.45 -37.69
N ASN A 196 -10.23 -18.43 -37.90
CA ASN A 196 -10.18 -19.74 -37.26
C ASN A 196 -8.94 -20.59 -37.63
N ASN A 197 -8.19 -20.20 -38.66
CA ASN A 197 -6.93 -20.82 -39.04
C ASN A 197 -5.70 -20.08 -38.47
N ASN A 198 -5.92 -19.17 -37.51
CA ASN A 198 -4.90 -18.31 -36.90
C ASN A 198 -4.16 -17.39 -37.91
N VAL A 199 -4.78 -17.07 -39.02
CA VAL A 199 -4.24 -16.13 -40.00
C VAL A 199 -4.73 -14.72 -39.67
N VAL A 200 -3.80 -13.74 -39.63
CA VAL A 200 -4.14 -12.34 -39.38
C VAL A 200 -4.97 -11.77 -40.51
N ILE A 201 -6.09 -11.15 -40.17
CA ILE A 201 -6.98 -10.50 -41.10
C ILE A 201 -6.97 -8.99 -40.84
N ASN A 202 -6.76 -8.21 -41.90
CA ASN A 202 -6.80 -6.77 -41.82
C ASN A 202 -8.22 -6.26 -42.18
N GLY A 203 -8.70 -5.34 -41.38
CA GLY A 203 -9.99 -4.66 -41.56
C GLY A 203 -9.90 -3.19 -41.17
N GLU A 204 -10.96 -2.48 -41.37
CA GLU A 204 -11.10 -1.12 -40.89
C GLU A 204 -11.47 -1.14 -39.42
N VAL A 205 -10.78 -0.35 -38.59
CA VAL A 205 -11.02 -0.19 -37.16
C VAL A 205 -11.61 1.18 -36.89
N THR A 206 -12.83 1.23 -36.41
CA THR A 206 -13.50 2.47 -35.99
C THR A 206 -13.66 2.48 -34.47
N TYR A 207 -12.99 3.39 -33.79
CA TYR A 207 -13.19 3.60 -32.35
C TYR A 207 -14.43 4.44 -32.12
N ILE A 208 -15.43 3.88 -31.45
CA ILE A 208 -16.66 4.56 -31.08
C ILE A 208 -16.46 5.41 -29.84
N ASP A 209 -15.83 4.82 -28.83
CA ASP A 209 -15.42 5.47 -27.58
C ASP A 209 -14.30 4.67 -26.90
N ASN A 210 -13.92 5.05 -25.67
CA ASN A 210 -12.86 4.39 -24.89
C ASN A 210 -13.19 2.93 -24.47
N ASN A 211 -14.39 2.44 -24.73
CA ASN A 211 -14.85 1.12 -24.32
C ASN A 211 -15.43 0.30 -25.48
N ASN A 212 -15.63 0.92 -26.64
CA ASN A 212 -16.32 0.31 -27.79
C ASN A 212 -15.55 0.55 -29.09
N VAL A 213 -15.38 -0.52 -29.87
CA VAL A 213 -14.80 -0.48 -31.21
C VAL A 213 -15.65 -1.27 -32.21
N GLN A 214 -15.69 -0.82 -33.44
CA GLN A 214 -16.31 -1.53 -34.56
C GLN A 214 -15.22 -1.92 -35.56
N LEU A 215 -15.24 -3.19 -35.99
CA LEU A 215 -14.36 -3.70 -37.03
C LEU A 215 -15.16 -4.02 -38.28
N ASN A 216 -14.72 -3.56 -39.45
CA ASN A 216 -15.34 -3.83 -40.72
C ASN A 216 -14.39 -4.55 -41.68
N PHE A 217 -14.91 -5.58 -42.33
CA PHE A 217 -14.17 -6.47 -43.24
C PHE A 217 -14.85 -6.58 -44.57
N SER A 218 -14.09 -6.84 -45.62
CA SER A 218 -14.60 -7.01 -46.99
C SER A 218 -15.43 -8.29 -47.19
N ALA A 219 -15.22 -9.31 -46.36
CA ALA A 219 -15.96 -10.58 -46.39
C ALA A 219 -16.25 -11.06 -44.97
N GLY A 220 -17.38 -11.75 -44.78
CA GLY A 220 -17.76 -12.32 -43.49
C GLY A 220 -16.93 -13.54 -43.15
N PHE A 221 -16.36 -13.57 -41.94
CA PHE A 221 -15.63 -14.71 -41.39
C PHE A 221 -15.88 -14.78 -39.88
N SER A 222 -15.48 -15.93 -39.30
CA SER A 222 -15.45 -16.14 -37.85
C SER A 222 -13.98 -16.19 -37.39
N GLY A 223 -13.74 -15.78 -36.12
CA GLY A 223 -12.39 -15.69 -35.59
C GLY A 223 -12.34 -14.97 -34.26
N LYS A 224 -11.17 -14.37 -33.96
CA LYS A 224 -10.93 -13.67 -32.72
C LYS A 224 -10.31 -12.29 -32.99
N ALA A 225 -10.62 -11.34 -32.11
CA ALA A 225 -9.93 -10.06 -32.02
C ALA A 225 -9.25 -9.93 -30.64
N TYR A 226 -8.01 -9.52 -30.66
CA TYR A 226 -7.20 -9.20 -29.47
C TYR A 226 -7.02 -7.69 -29.40
N LEU A 227 -7.38 -7.11 -28.28
CA LEU A 227 -7.34 -5.68 -28.02
C LEU A 227 -6.42 -5.40 -26.82
N ASN A 228 -5.37 -4.57 -27.01
CA ASN A 228 -4.33 -4.32 -26.00
C ASN A 228 -4.17 -2.82 -25.72
#